data_e2d3574ee316d26c499e2e8fad764dec
#
_entry.id   e2d3574ee316d26c499e2e8fad764dec
#
_cell.length_a   1.000
_cell.length_b   1.000
_cell.length_c   1.000
_cell.angle_alpha   90.00
_cell.angle_beta   90.00
_cell.angle_gamma   90.00
#
_symmetry.space_group_name_H-M   'P 1'
#
loop_
_entity.id
_entity.type
_entity.pdbx_description
1 polymer ?
#
loop_
_entity_poly.entity_id
_entity_poly.type
_entity_poly.pdbx_seq_one_letter_code
_entity_poly.pdbx_strand_id
1 'polypeptide(L)'
;MSSKFHSSIPLNAKQIYSRDLKWLDGSKLMIAEVSGPSLGVGFEIAYALFHKKIPVLAVYHEKADQISSMIHGCNDKKLTIKKYNDLDDLVNNIKTFISNNGGN
;
A
#
# COMPACT_ATOMS: atom_id res chain seq x y z
N MET A 1 -7.38 5.05 1.29
CA MET A 1 -7.67 5.85 1.54
C MET A 1 -8.64 6.40 1.82
N SER A 2 -9.04 6.68 2.21
CA SER A 2 -9.93 7.07 2.51
C SER A 2 -10.45 7.96 2.56
N SER A 3 -11.01 8.24 2.54
CA SER A 3 -11.53 9.00 2.57
C SER A 3 -12.39 9.39 3.25
N LYS A 4 -12.55 9.31 4.05
CA LYS A 4 -13.23 9.61 4.85
C LYS A 4 -13.50 10.90 5.00
N PHE A 5 -13.31 11.61 4.27
CA PHE A 5 -13.46 12.80 4.38
C PHE A 5 -14.69 13.11 4.03
N HIS A 6 -15.25 13.98 4.48
CA HIS A 6 -16.55 14.31 4.31
C HIS A 6 -16.70 15.67 3.74
N SER A 7 -15.89 16.03 2.87
CA SER A 7 -16.05 17.21 2.10
C SER A 7 -17.21 17.01 1.17
N SER A 8 -18.13 17.92 1.08
CA SER A 8 -19.19 17.83 0.10
C SER A 8 -18.71 18.22 -1.29
N ILE A 9 -17.50 18.75 -1.42
CA ILE A 9 -16.92 19.10 -2.69
C ILE A 9 -15.88 18.04 -3.05
N PRO A 10 -16.11 17.30 -4.11
CA PRO A 10 -15.14 16.28 -4.49
C PRO A 10 -13.81 16.91 -4.88
N LEU A 11 -12.74 16.26 -4.54
CA LEU A 11 -11.40 16.69 -4.93
C LEU A 11 -11.20 16.42 -6.42
N ASN A 12 -10.52 17.33 -7.09
CA ASN A 12 -10.12 17.09 -8.47
C ASN A 12 -8.84 16.23 -8.49
N ALA A 13 -8.44 15.81 -9.69
CA ALA A 13 -7.30 14.91 -9.84
C ALA A 13 -6.02 15.54 -9.27
N LYS A 14 -5.79 16.81 -9.51
CA LYS A 14 -4.59 17.47 -9.02
C LYS A 14 -4.55 17.52 -7.50
N GLN A 15 -5.70 17.74 -6.87
CA GLN A 15 -5.79 17.77 -5.42
C GLN A 15 -5.57 16.39 -4.81
N ILE A 16 -6.12 15.34 -5.45
CA ILE A 16 -5.93 13.97 -5.00
C ILE A 16 -4.45 13.59 -5.08
N TYR A 17 -3.82 13.89 -6.21
CA TYR A 17 -2.41 13.58 -6.41
C TYR A 17 -1.55 14.27 -5.34
N SER A 18 -1.76 15.55 -5.13
CA SER A 18 -0.99 16.31 -4.15
C SER A 18 -1.19 15.80 -2.73
N ARG A 19 -2.43 15.46 -2.38
CA ARG A 19 -2.75 14.95 -1.06
C ARG A 19 -2.06 13.60 -0.80
N ASP A 20 -2.19 12.68 -1.77
CA ASP A 20 -1.65 11.33 -1.60
C ASP A 20 -0.14 11.35 -1.53
N LEU A 21 0.53 12.15 -2.37
CA LEU A 21 1.97 12.24 -2.30
C LEU A 21 2.45 12.91 -1.01
N LYS A 22 1.70 13.88 -0.51
CA LYS A 22 2.04 14.51 0.76
C LYS A 22 1.98 13.49 1.90
N TRP A 23 0.97 12.62 1.89
CA TRP A 23 0.88 11.56 2.89
C TRP A 23 2.05 10.60 2.78
N LEU A 24 2.40 10.19 1.56
CA LEU A 24 3.53 9.29 1.35
C LEU A 24 4.84 9.94 1.76
N ASP A 25 5.02 11.22 1.45
CA ASP A 25 6.24 11.93 1.82
C ASP A 25 6.46 11.97 3.33
N GLY A 26 5.38 11.98 4.10
CA GLY A 26 5.48 11.99 5.56
C GLY A 26 5.49 10.59 6.17
N SER A 27 5.43 9.54 5.37
CA SER A 27 5.31 8.18 5.88
C SER A 27 6.65 7.49 6.01
N LYS A 28 6.77 6.60 6.97
CA LYS A 28 7.98 5.79 7.16
C LYS A 28 7.81 4.38 6.64
N LEU A 29 6.60 3.98 6.33
CA LEU A 29 6.29 2.72 5.67
C LEU A 29 4.94 2.84 5.01
N MET A 30 4.61 1.89 4.13
CA MET A 30 3.33 1.88 3.43
C MET A 30 2.72 0.49 3.49
N ILE A 31 1.40 0.43 3.67
CA ILE A 31 0.66 -0.83 3.59
C ILE A 31 -0.40 -0.66 2.53
N ALA A 32 -0.44 -1.57 1.57
CA ALA A 32 -1.38 -1.50 0.46
C ALA A 32 -2.11 -2.81 0.27
N GLU A 33 -3.42 -2.74 0.01
CA GLU A 33 -4.22 -3.91 -0.32
C GLU A 33 -4.31 -4.00 -1.84
N VAL A 34 -3.83 -5.10 -2.40
CA VAL A 34 -3.66 -5.22 -3.85
C VAL A 34 -4.47 -6.35 -4.47
N SER A 35 -5.56 -6.76 -3.82
CA SER A 35 -6.42 -7.83 -4.34
C SER A 35 -7.07 -7.47 -5.66
N GLY A 36 -7.40 -6.21 -5.86
CA GLY A 36 -7.98 -5.74 -7.11
C GLY A 36 -7.02 -4.82 -7.85
N PRO A 37 -7.20 -4.67 -9.14
CA PRO A 37 -6.34 -3.79 -9.92
C PRO A 37 -6.59 -2.34 -9.55
N SER A 38 -5.52 -1.59 -9.38
CA SER A 38 -5.60 -0.16 -9.12
C SER A 38 -4.34 0.50 -9.63
N LEU A 39 -4.50 1.35 -10.64
CA LEU A 39 -3.37 2.10 -11.18
C LEU A 39 -2.80 3.05 -10.13
N GLY A 40 -3.68 3.67 -9.34
CA GLY A 40 -3.24 4.60 -8.29
C GLY A 40 -2.41 3.93 -7.23
N VAL A 41 -2.86 2.77 -6.76
CA VAL A 41 -2.11 2.02 -5.74
C VAL A 41 -0.77 1.57 -6.30
N GLY A 42 -0.73 1.11 -7.56
CA GLY A 42 0.53 0.72 -8.20
C GLY A 42 1.51 1.89 -8.28
N PHE A 43 1.02 3.07 -8.65
CA PHE A 43 1.83 4.27 -8.70
C PHE A 43 2.39 4.60 -7.31
N GLU A 44 1.54 4.53 -6.29
CA GLU A 44 1.95 4.85 -4.92
C GLU A 44 2.99 3.87 -4.39
N ILE A 45 2.83 2.58 -4.71
CA ILE A 45 3.81 1.58 -4.30
C ILE A 45 5.17 1.87 -4.94
N ALA A 46 5.19 2.18 -6.23
CA ALA A 46 6.45 2.49 -6.91
C ALA A 46 7.09 3.77 -6.34
N TYR A 47 6.28 4.77 -6.06
CA TYR A 47 6.77 6.01 -5.46
C TYR A 47 7.41 5.72 -4.09
N ALA A 48 6.73 4.92 -3.27
CA ALA A 48 7.24 4.55 -1.95
C ALA A 48 8.55 3.78 -2.04
N LEU A 49 8.60 2.79 -2.92
CA LEU A 49 9.80 1.94 -3.05
C LEU A 49 11.00 2.67 -3.63
N PHE A 50 10.77 3.41 -4.72
CA PHE A 50 11.88 3.90 -5.53
C PHE A 50 12.20 5.37 -5.32
N HIS A 51 11.24 6.16 -4.93
CA HIS A 51 11.49 7.57 -4.65
C HIS A 51 11.70 7.82 -3.17
N LYS A 52 10.79 7.34 -2.35
CA LYS A 52 10.90 7.52 -0.89
C LYS A 52 11.82 6.50 -0.24
N LYS A 53 11.98 5.35 -0.87
CA LYS A 53 12.81 4.26 -0.37
C LYS A 53 12.38 3.80 1.01
N ILE A 54 11.08 3.62 1.18
CA ILE A 54 10.51 3.13 2.43
C ILE A 54 9.97 1.72 2.25
N PRO A 55 9.85 0.95 3.35
CA PRO A 55 9.28 -0.39 3.26
C PRO A 55 7.81 -0.37 2.87
N VAL A 56 7.41 -1.33 2.06
CA VAL A 56 6.03 -1.48 1.61
C VAL A 56 5.57 -2.90 1.88
N LEU A 57 4.39 -3.03 2.49
CA LEU A 57 3.70 -4.31 2.61
C LEU A 57 2.52 -4.29 1.65
N ALA A 58 2.51 -5.21 0.70
CA ALA A 58 1.38 -5.41 -0.20
C ALA A 58 0.66 -6.67 0.25
N VAL A 59 -0.61 -6.54 0.63
CA VAL A 59 -1.40 -7.68 1.08
C VAL A 59 -2.50 -7.98 0.08
N TYR A 60 -2.84 -9.24 -0.09
CA TYR A 60 -3.94 -9.61 -0.97
C TYR A 60 -4.70 -10.79 -0.37
N HIS A 61 -6.02 -10.82 -0.65
CA HIS A 61 -6.87 -11.89 -0.16
C HIS A 61 -6.58 -13.16 -0.94
N GLU A 62 -6.61 -14.31 -0.27
CA GLU A 62 -6.30 -15.58 -0.91
C GLU A 62 -7.23 -15.93 -2.06
N LYS A 63 -8.43 -15.35 -2.08
CA LYS A 63 -9.38 -15.60 -3.16
C LYS A 63 -9.24 -14.63 -4.33
N ALA A 64 -8.26 -13.73 -4.30
CA ALA A 64 -8.02 -12.86 -5.45
C ALA A 64 -7.56 -13.72 -6.62
N ASP A 65 -8.11 -13.45 -7.80
CA ASP A 65 -7.77 -14.25 -8.97
C ASP A 65 -6.29 -14.14 -9.29
N GLN A 66 -5.79 -12.95 -9.31
CA GLN A 66 -4.36 -12.73 -9.45
C GLN A 66 -4.03 -11.29 -9.10
N ILE A 67 -2.83 -11.05 -8.67
CA ILE A 67 -2.36 -9.69 -8.41
C ILE A 67 -1.49 -9.26 -9.58
N SER A 68 -1.25 -7.97 -9.68
CA SER A 68 -0.44 -7.41 -10.76
C SER A 68 0.91 -8.11 -10.87
N SER A 69 1.29 -8.49 -12.09
CA SER A 69 2.62 -9.08 -12.31
C SER A 69 3.73 -8.12 -11.95
N MET A 70 3.51 -6.82 -12.08
CA MET A 70 4.52 -5.83 -11.72
C MET A 70 4.77 -5.82 -10.20
N ILE A 71 3.74 -6.12 -9.41
CA ILE A 71 3.91 -6.21 -7.97
C ILE A 71 4.45 -7.58 -7.60
N HIS A 72 3.84 -8.64 -8.13
CA HIS A 72 4.23 -10.00 -7.79
C HIS A 72 5.67 -10.30 -8.19
N GLY A 73 6.11 -9.79 -9.32
CA GLY A 73 7.46 -10.02 -9.83
C GLY A 73 8.51 -9.02 -9.33
N CYS A 74 8.11 -8.03 -8.55
CA CYS A 74 9.04 -7.04 -8.04
C CYS A 74 9.96 -7.69 -7.00
N ASN A 75 11.26 -7.54 -7.20
CA ASN A 75 12.24 -8.15 -6.30
C ASN A 75 12.95 -7.15 -5.38
N ASP A 76 12.38 -5.96 -5.23
CA ASP A 76 12.95 -4.97 -4.33
C ASP A 76 12.84 -5.48 -2.88
N LYS A 77 13.94 -5.39 -2.15
CA LYS A 77 13.98 -5.93 -0.78
C LYS A 77 13.06 -5.19 0.18
N LYS A 78 12.66 -3.97 -0.16
CA LYS A 78 11.76 -3.19 0.68
C LYS A 78 10.30 -3.61 0.52
N LEU A 79 10.00 -4.41 -0.50
CA LEU A 79 8.62 -4.86 -0.74
C LEU A 79 8.42 -6.24 -0.11
N THR A 80 7.41 -6.34 0.74
CA THR A 80 6.95 -7.61 1.31
C THR A 80 5.56 -7.86 0.76
N ILE A 81 5.31 -9.06 0.23
CA ILE A 81 4.01 -9.43 -0.31
C ILE A 81 3.45 -10.56 0.54
N LYS A 82 2.24 -10.38 1.07
CA LYS A 82 1.62 -11.39 1.92
C LYS A 82 0.17 -11.63 1.54
N LYS A 83 -0.19 -12.89 1.55
CA LYS A 83 -1.56 -13.32 1.33
C LYS A 83 -2.25 -13.41 2.69
N TYR A 84 -3.54 -13.10 2.75
CA TYR A 84 -4.31 -13.28 3.97
C TYR A 84 -5.66 -13.93 3.63
N ASN A 85 -6.26 -14.64 4.59
CA ASN A 85 -7.55 -15.25 4.37
C ASN A 85 -8.63 -14.67 5.28
N ASP A 86 -8.29 -14.11 6.41
CA ASP A 86 -9.27 -13.48 7.29
C ASP A 86 -8.65 -12.27 7.98
N LEU A 87 -9.46 -11.60 8.79
CA LEU A 87 -9.02 -10.38 9.45
C LEU A 87 -7.86 -10.62 10.42
N ASP A 88 -7.92 -11.73 11.17
CA ASP A 88 -6.84 -12.03 12.12
C ASP A 88 -5.51 -12.23 11.41
N ASP A 89 -5.55 -12.91 10.28
CA ASP A 89 -4.37 -13.16 9.47
C ASP A 89 -3.82 -11.84 8.92
N LEU A 90 -4.70 -10.98 8.43
CA LEU A 90 -4.31 -9.67 7.94
C LEU A 90 -3.65 -8.84 9.04
N VAL A 91 -4.26 -8.80 10.21
CA VAL A 91 -3.71 -8.04 11.33
C VAL A 91 -2.33 -8.56 11.73
N ASN A 92 -2.17 -9.88 11.75
CA ASN A 92 -0.88 -10.47 12.07
C ASN A 92 0.18 -10.13 11.05
N ASN A 93 -0.16 -10.14 9.77
CA ASN A 93 0.77 -9.74 8.72
C ASN A 93 1.22 -8.29 8.90
N ILE A 94 0.29 -7.41 9.24
CA ILE A 94 0.58 -6.00 9.44
C ILE A 94 1.49 -5.81 10.66
N LYS A 95 1.15 -6.46 11.77
CA LYS A 95 1.96 -6.35 12.99
C LYS A 95 3.38 -6.84 12.78
N THR A 96 3.53 -7.96 12.09
CA THR A 96 4.85 -8.52 11.80
C THR A 96 5.66 -7.58 10.93
N PHE A 97 5.01 -7.00 9.91
CA PHE A 97 5.68 -6.07 9.03
C PHE A 97 6.17 -4.83 9.78
N ILE A 98 5.30 -4.26 10.60
CA ILE A 98 5.66 -3.07 11.38
C ILE A 98 6.83 -3.38 12.31
N SER A 99 6.75 -4.52 13.00
CA SER A 99 7.81 -4.93 13.91
C SER A 99 9.15 -5.11 13.21
N ASN A 100 9.12 -5.69 12.01
CA ASN A 100 10.36 -5.96 11.25
C ASN A 100 10.94 -4.72 10.60
N ASN A 101 10.19 -3.63 10.54
CA ASN A 101 10.64 -2.44 9.84
C ASN A 101 10.74 -1.23 10.76
N GLY A 102 11.14 -1.47 11.98
CA GLY A 102 11.46 -0.40 12.90
C GLY A 102 10.30 0.16 13.69
N GLY A 103 9.12 -0.39 13.50
CA GLY A 103 8.00 -0.01 14.31
C GLY A 103 8.12 -0.68 15.68
N ASN A 104 7.72 0.01 16.67
CA ASN A 104 7.77 -0.61 17.96
C ASN A 104 6.41 -0.85 18.51
#